data_7845f74d06b37baf721c955474da2cd1
#
_entry.id   7845f74d06b37baf721c955474da2cd1
#
_cell.length_a   1.000
_cell.length_b   1.000
_cell.length_c   1.000
_cell.angle_alpha   90.00
_cell.angle_beta   90.00
_cell.angle_gamma   90.00
#
_symmetry.space_group_name_H-M   'P 1'
#
loop_
_entity.id
_entity.type
_entity.pdbx_description
1 polymer ?
#
loop_
_entity_poly.entity_id
_entity_poly.type
_entity_poly.pdbx_seq_one_letter_code
_entity_poly.pdbx_strand_id
1 'polypeptide(L)'
;MECFMAYQSEAELENLLIEQLKNQGYESANIQNYEELEANFKEQFARFNAAKLDKPLTDKEWERVFNHLLGKSVFQSAKILRDKFILERDDGKKVYLSLLDEDHTKNIFQVTHQTTVVGKYVNRYDVTLLINGLPLVQIELKRRGIDIKEAVNQVMRYKKHSYNGLYHFIQTFVVSNGVDTKYFANSDKELLYSLAFFWT
;
A
#
# COMPACT_ATOMS: atom_id res chain seq x y z
N MET A 1 -16.04 35.29 22.47
CA MET A 1 -14.73 35.00 21.87
C MET A 1 -14.92 33.71 21.08
N GLU A 2 -15.42 33.83 19.84
CA GLU A 2 -15.63 32.69 18.97
C GLU A 2 -14.26 32.15 18.57
N CYS A 3 -13.95 30.94 19.01
CA CYS A 3 -12.78 30.21 18.58
C CYS A 3 -13.02 29.83 17.11
N PHE A 4 -12.49 30.62 16.18
CA PHE A 4 -12.39 30.23 14.79
C PHE A 4 -11.54 28.94 14.75
N MET A 5 -12.21 27.82 14.80
CA MET A 5 -11.54 26.53 14.49
C MET A 5 -11.07 26.62 13.06
N ALA A 6 -9.74 26.73 12.89
CA ALA A 6 -9.11 26.83 11.59
C ALA A 6 -9.61 25.67 10.71
N TYR A 7 -10.11 26.02 9.53
CA TYR A 7 -10.55 25.07 8.52
C TYR A 7 -9.34 24.27 8.06
N GLN A 8 -9.28 23.01 8.45
CA GLN A 8 -8.20 22.11 8.05
C GLN A 8 -8.55 21.47 6.71
N SER A 9 -7.72 21.72 5.71
CA SER A 9 -7.85 21.16 4.37
C SER A 9 -7.41 19.68 4.32
N GLU A 10 -7.82 18.94 3.29
CA GLU A 10 -7.35 17.57 3.04
C GLU A 10 -5.82 17.55 2.89
N ALA A 11 -5.23 18.53 2.20
CA ALA A 11 -3.79 18.62 2.02
C ALA A 11 -3.03 18.87 3.34
N GLU A 12 -3.59 19.64 4.28
CA GLU A 12 -2.98 19.83 5.60
C GLU A 12 -3.04 18.53 6.42
N LEU A 13 -4.17 17.81 6.39
CA LEU A 13 -4.29 16.49 7.05
C LEU A 13 -3.29 15.49 6.48
N GLU A 14 -3.14 15.47 5.17
CA GLU A 14 -2.20 14.60 4.47
C GLU A 14 -0.75 14.89 4.89
N ASN A 15 -0.34 16.16 4.85
CA ASN A 15 1.00 16.55 5.25
C ASN A 15 1.30 16.22 6.71
N LEU A 16 0.38 16.46 7.63
CA LEU A 16 0.53 16.10 9.04
C LEU A 16 0.67 14.58 9.22
N LEU A 17 -0.14 13.80 8.52
CA LEU A 17 -0.05 12.34 8.57
C LEU A 17 1.32 11.85 8.06
N ILE A 18 1.79 12.38 6.94
CA ILE A 18 3.10 12.01 6.36
C ILE A 18 4.23 12.36 7.33
N GLU A 19 4.21 13.56 7.95
CA GLU A 19 5.20 13.95 8.94
C GLU A 19 5.19 13.02 10.16
N GLN A 20 4.02 12.65 10.67
CA GLN A 20 3.89 11.72 11.79
C GLN A 20 4.47 10.35 11.43
N LEU A 21 4.17 9.83 10.24
CA LEU A 21 4.70 8.54 9.77
C LEU A 21 6.24 8.59 9.62
N LYS A 22 6.78 9.67 9.07
CA LYS A 22 8.24 9.86 8.98
C LYS A 22 8.89 9.89 10.36
N ASN A 23 8.28 10.56 11.34
CA ASN A 23 8.76 10.56 12.73
C ASN A 23 8.68 9.17 13.40
N GLN A 24 7.85 8.26 12.88
CA GLN A 24 7.76 6.86 13.29
C GLN A 24 8.71 5.94 12.51
N GLY A 25 9.54 6.48 11.62
CA GLY A 25 10.55 5.72 10.89
C GLY A 25 10.14 5.28 9.47
N TYR A 26 9.02 5.77 8.93
CA TYR A 26 8.67 5.52 7.54
C TYR A 26 9.58 6.34 6.60
N GLU A 27 10.15 5.68 5.60
CA GLU A 27 10.88 6.32 4.52
C GLU A 27 9.89 6.96 3.54
N SER A 28 10.15 8.20 3.10
CA SER A 28 9.32 8.84 2.07
C SER A 28 9.67 8.27 0.69
N ALA A 29 8.67 7.77 -0.05
CA ALA A 29 8.81 7.30 -1.41
C ALA A 29 8.07 8.24 -2.38
N ASN A 30 8.78 8.77 -3.37
CA ASN A 30 8.17 9.59 -4.41
C ASN A 30 7.68 8.69 -5.56
N ILE A 31 6.41 8.32 -5.51
CA ILE A 31 5.77 7.40 -6.47
C ILE A 31 4.56 8.11 -7.06
N GLN A 32 4.67 8.54 -8.31
CA GLN A 32 3.63 9.32 -9.00
C GLN A 32 2.67 8.45 -9.81
N ASN A 33 3.10 7.23 -10.21
CA ASN A 33 2.36 6.34 -11.10
C ASN A 33 2.68 4.88 -10.80
N TYR A 34 2.04 3.97 -11.55
CA TYR A 34 2.19 2.53 -11.35
C TYR A 34 3.59 2.02 -11.74
N GLU A 35 4.19 2.57 -12.79
CA GLU A 35 5.53 2.20 -13.24
C GLU A 35 6.59 2.51 -12.17
N GLU A 36 6.45 3.65 -11.52
CA GLU A 36 7.32 4.04 -10.39
C GLU A 36 7.07 3.16 -9.15
N LEU A 37 5.82 2.72 -8.92
CA LEU A 37 5.52 1.74 -7.86
C LEU A 37 6.24 0.40 -8.14
N GLU A 38 6.20 -0.10 -9.36
CA GLU A 38 6.93 -1.32 -9.73
C GLU A 38 8.44 -1.16 -9.59
N ALA A 39 8.99 -0.03 -9.99
CA ALA A 39 10.41 0.26 -9.84
C ALA A 39 10.83 0.32 -8.37
N ASN A 40 10.04 1.01 -7.52
CA ASN A 40 10.26 1.04 -6.08
C ASN A 40 10.13 -0.37 -5.46
N PHE A 41 9.15 -1.16 -5.88
CA PHE A 41 9.02 -2.53 -5.39
C PHE A 41 10.27 -3.36 -5.74
N LYS A 42 10.77 -3.30 -6.96
CA LYS A 42 11.99 -4.02 -7.36
C LYS A 42 13.18 -3.64 -6.48
N GLU A 43 13.37 -2.34 -6.23
CA GLU A 43 14.43 -1.84 -5.38
C GLU A 43 14.31 -2.33 -3.93
N GLN A 44 13.16 -2.13 -3.31
CA GLN A 44 12.96 -2.50 -1.90
C GLN A 44 12.94 -4.01 -1.68
N PHE A 45 12.37 -4.78 -2.60
CA PHE A 45 12.40 -6.23 -2.55
C PHE A 45 13.84 -6.78 -2.65
N ALA A 46 14.66 -6.22 -3.54
CA ALA A 46 16.08 -6.59 -3.63
C ALA A 46 16.85 -6.18 -2.36
N ARG A 47 16.62 -4.98 -1.83
CA ARG A 47 17.21 -4.49 -0.57
C ARG A 47 16.84 -5.40 0.61
N PHE A 48 15.56 -5.76 0.74
CA PHE A 48 15.06 -6.63 1.81
C PHE A 48 15.63 -8.04 1.74
N ASN A 49 15.86 -8.58 0.54
CA ASN A 49 16.42 -9.91 0.32
C ASN A 49 17.93 -9.91 0.04
N ALA A 50 18.64 -8.79 0.25
CA ALA A 50 20.04 -8.63 -0.15
C ALA A 50 20.97 -9.74 0.41
N ALA A 51 20.75 -10.17 1.64
CA ALA A 51 21.54 -11.25 2.25
C ALA A 51 21.35 -12.64 1.58
N LYS A 52 20.29 -12.80 0.75
CA LYS A 52 19.94 -14.04 0.06
C LYS A 52 20.31 -14.00 -1.45
N LEU A 53 20.59 -12.82 -1.97
CA LEU A 53 20.90 -12.57 -3.37
C LEU A 53 22.40 -12.31 -3.54
N ASP A 54 23.09 -13.23 -4.18
CA ASP A 54 24.52 -13.11 -4.50
C ASP A 54 24.80 -12.13 -5.65
N LYS A 55 23.81 -11.87 -6.48
CA LYS A 55 23.81 -10.90 -7.58
C LYS A 55 22.40 -10.38 -7.87
N PRO A 56 22.24 -9.23 -8.52
CA PRO A 56 20.94 -8.68 -8.91
C PRO A 56 20.09 -9.68 -9.69
N LEU A 57 18.78 -9.51 -9.62
CA LEU A 57 17.85 -10.31 -10.43
C LEU A 57 17.87 -9.83 -11.89
N THR A 58 17.83 -10.77 -12.82
CA THR A 58 17.70 -10.51 -14.26
C THR A 58 16.24 -10.16 -14.61
N ASP A 59 15.99 -9.62 -15.79
CA ASP A 59 14.62 -9.32 -16.25
C ASP A 59 13.74 -10.58 -16.28
N LYS A 60 14.29 -11.73 -16.69
CA LYS A 60 13.57 -13.01 -16.67
C LYS A 60 13.23 -13.48 -15.26
N GLU A 61 14.13 -13.25 -14.32
CA GLU A 61 13.90 -13.57 -12.90
C GLU A 61 12.84 -12.64 -12.32
N TRP A 62 12.82 -11.34 -12.69
CA TRP A 62 11.74 -10.42 -12.34
C TRP A 62 10.40 -10.84 -12.93
N GLU A 63 10.35 -11.30 -14.16
CA GLU A 63 9.12 -11.87 -14.75
C GLU A 63 8.59 -13.05 -13.92
N ARG A 64 9.47 -13.94 -13.43
CA ARG A 64 9.06 -15.04 -12.53
C ARG A 64 8.51 -14.53 -11.20
N VAL A 65 9.14 -13.50 -10.61
CA VAL A 65 8.65 -12.85 -9.38
C VAL A 65 7.25 -12.28 -9.62
N PHE A 66 7.06 -11.47 -10.65
CA PHE A 66 5.75 -10.88 -10.94
C PHE A 66 4.68 -11.93 -11.29
N ASN A 67 5.01 -12.97 -12.03
CA ASN A 67 4.10 -14.08 -12.32
C ASN A 67 3.66 -14.81 -11.03
N HIS A 68 4.52 -14.90 -10.04
CA HIS A 68 4.16 -15.43 -8.72
C HIS A 68 3.21 -14.50 -7.96
N LEU A 69 3.43 -13.20 -8.01
CA LEU A 69 2.73 -12.19 -7.23
C LEU A 69 1.38 -11.79 -7.83
N LEU A 70 1.32 -11.58 -9.14
CA LEU A 70 0.18 -10.97 -9.80
C LEU A 70 -0.94 -11.97 -10.14
N GLY A 71 -2.13 -11.45 -10.43
CA GLY A 71 -3.30 -12.26 -10.81
C GLY A 71 -3.93 -13.05 -9.66
N LYS A 72 -3.69 -12.65 -8.42
CA LYS A 72 -4.20 -13.31 -7.21
C LYS A 72 -5.39 -12.55 -6.62
N SER A 73 -6.23 -13.26 -5.87
CA SER A 73 -7.25 -12.64 -5.04
C SER A 73 -6.62 -11.96 -3.81
N VAL A 74 -7.37 -11.10 -3.13
CA VAL A 74 -6.91 -10.44 -1.89
C VAL A 74 -6.48 -11.47 -0.85
N PHE A 75 -7.27 -12.54 -0.68
CA PHE A 75 -6.95 -13.63 0.25
C PHE A 75 -5.69 -14.39 -0.15
N GLN A 76 -5.49 -14.68 -1.44
CA GLN A 76 -4.29 -15.34 -1.94
C GLN A 76 -3.06 -14.45 -1.76
N SER A 77 -3.18 -13.14 -2.01
CA SER A 77 -2.11 -12.16 -1.77
C SER A 77 -1.71 -12.13 -0.29
N ALA A 78 -2.68 -12.15 0.63
CA ALA A 78 -2.42 -12.23 2.07
C ALA A 78 -1.65 -13.50 2.48
N LYS A 79 -1.90 -14.64 1.82
CA LYS A 79 -1.14 -15.88 2.03
C LYS A 79 0.29 -15.76 1.52
N ILE A 80 0.44 -15.29 0.29
CA ILE A 80 1.76 -15.11 -0.36
C ILE A 80 2.66 -14.17 0.47
N LEU A 81 2.11 -13.13 1.10
CA LEU A 81 2.88 -12.22 1.95
C LEU A 81 3.61 -12.94 3.08
N ARG A 82 3.07 -14.04 3.62
CA ARG A 82 3.63 -14.81 4.74
C ARG A 82 4.50 -15.97 4.29
N ASP A 83 4.35 -16.41 3.05
CA ASP A 83 5.04 -17.58 2.53
C ASP A 83 6.43 -17.19 1.98
N LYS A 84 7.35 -18.14 1.97
CA LYS A 84 8.62 -18.00 1.25
C LYS A 84 8.40 -18.30 -0.22
N PHE A 85 8.87 -17.42 -1.07
CA PHE A 85 8.89 -17.62 -2.50
C PHE A 85 10.19 -18.32 -2.93
N ILE A 86 10.07 -19.41 -3.66
CA ILE A 86 11.24 -20.11 -4.22
C ILE A 86 11.45 -19.60 -5.65
N LEU A 87 12.51 -18.82 -5.84
CA LEU A 87 12.94 -18.36 -7.15
C LEU A 87 14.03 -19.29 -7.69
N GLU A 88 13.79 -19.87 -8.87
CA GLU A 88 14.83 -20.50 -9.63
C GLU A 88 15.58 -19.46 -10.46
N ARG A 89 16.88 -19.32 -10.17
CA ARG A 89 17.78 -18.40 -10.86
C ARG A 89 18.08 -18.91 -12.28
N ASP A 90 18.56 -18.01 -13.14
CA ASP A 90 18.93 -18.36 -14.51
C ASP A 90 20.08 -19.39 -14.60
N ASP A 91 20.87 -19.52 -13.54
CA ASP A 91 21.93 -20.54 -13.38
C ASP A 91 21.43 -21.87 -12.76
N GLY A 92 20.11 -22.02 -12.56
CA GLY A 92 19.48 -23.21 -11.98
C GLY A 92 19.51 -23.27 -10.45
N LYS A 93 20.14 -22.34 -9.75
CA LYS A 93 20.09 -22.27 -8.29
C LYS A 93 18.71 -21.89 -7.79
N LYS A 94 18.31 -22.40 -6.63
CA LYS A 94 17.08 -22.03 -5.94
C LYS A 94 17.38 -21.09 -4.78
N VAL A 95 16.69 -19.94 -4.75
CA VAL A 95 16.80 -18.94 -3.69
C VAL A 95 15.44 -18.79 -3.01
N TYR A 96 15.44 -18.76 -1.68
CA TYR A 96 14.24 -18.61 -0.87
C TYR A 96 14.07 -17.14 -0.47
N LEU A 97 13.19 -16.44 -1.17
CA LEU A 97 12.92 -15.02 -0.96
C LEU A 97 11.68 -14.84 -0.07
N SER A 98 11.62 -13.73 0.64
CA SER A 98 10.48 -13.37 1.48
C SER A 98 9.91 -12.03 1.02
N LEU A 99 8.61 -11.82 1.22
CA LEU A 99 7.95 -10.54 0.99
C LEU A 99 7.86 -9.73 2.29
N LEU A 100 7.67 -10.41 3.41
CA LEU A 100 7.65 -9.84 4.77
C LEU A 100 8.51 -10.68 5.71
N ASP A 101 8.96 -10.07 6.80
CA ASP A 101 9.55 -10.75 7.96
C ASP A 101 8.58 -10.62 9.15
N GLU A 102 8.43 -11.66 9.95
CA GLU A 102 7.61 -11.66 11.18
C GLU A 102 8.16 -10.68 12.23
N ASP A 103 9.47 -10.51 12.26
CA ASP A 103 10.12 -9.44 13.01
C ASP A 103 9.93 -8.11 12.24
N HIS A 104 8.98 -7.30 12.71
CA HIS A 104 8.64 -6.04 12.06
C HIS A 104 9.84 -5.09 11.90
N THR A 105 10.85 -5.17 12.78
CA THR A 105 12.04 -4.29 12.73
C THR A 105 12.93 -4.56 11.52
N LYS A 106 12.77 -5.72 10.86
CA LYS A 106 13.51 -6.09 9.65
C LYS A 106 12.84 -5.63 8.36
N ASN A 107 11.60 -5.18 8.44
CA ASN A 107 10.89 -4.70 7.26
C ASN A 107 11.22 -3.23 6.97
N ILE A 108 11.13 -2.86 5.70
CA ILE A 108 11.30 -1.49 5.22
C ILE A 108 9.92 -0.86 5.11
N PHE A 109 9.65 0.17 5.90
CA PHE A 109 8.38 0.88 5.90
C PHE A 109 8.51 2.17 5.08
N GLN A 110 7.62 2.36 4.11
CA GLN A 110 7.61 3.55 3.28
C GLN A 110 6.21 4.18 3.25
N VAL A 111 6.16 5.47 3.02
CA VAL A 111 4.94 6.23 2.74
C VAL A 111 5.07 6.95 1.41
N THR A 112 4.05 6.81 0.56
CA THR A 112 3.86 7.62 -0.65
C THR A 112 2.50 8.27 -0.64
N HIS A 113 2.33 9.34 -1.41
CA HIS A 113 1.09 10.08 -1.48
C HIS A 113 0.81 10.62 -2.88
N GLN A 114 -0.47 10.94 -3.13
CA GLN A 114 -0.93 11.53 -4.39
C GLN A 114 -0.55 10.72 -5.63
N THR A 115 -0.45 9.38 -5.48
CA THR A 115 -0.12 8.49 -6.59
C THR A 115 -1.29 8.40 -7.58
N THR A 116 -1.03 8.69 -8.84
CA THR A 116 -2.01 8.58 -9.92
C THR A 116 -2.03 7.17 -10.48
N VAL A 117 -3.20 6.55 -10.50
CA VAL A 117 -3.40 5.20 -11.06
C VAL A 117 -4.41 5.28 -12.19
N VAL A 118 -3.98 4.82 -13.36
CA VAL A 118 -4.81 4.75 -14.56
C VAL A 118 -5.40 3.35 -14.68
N GLY A 119 -6.73 3.27 -14.55
CA GLY A 119 -7.49 2.05 -14.76
C GLY A 119 -8.66 2.36 -15.71
N LYS A 120 -9.86 1.85 -15.39
CA LYS A 120 -11.07 2.29 -16.10
C LYS A 120 -11.30 3.81 -15.98
N TYR A 121 -10.85 4.38 -14.86
CA TYR A 121 -10.83 5.81 -14.58
C TYR A 121 -9.44 6.20 -14.08
N VAL A 122 -9.07 7.48 -14.23
CA VAL A 122 -7.90 8.04 -13.58
C VAL A 122 -8.27 8.34 -12.14
N ASN A 123 -7.56 7.73 -11.20
CA ASN A 123 -7.75 7.94 -9.77
C ASN A 123 -6.43 8.41 -9.15
N ARG A 124 -6.53 9.18 -8.08
CA ARG A 124 -5.39 9.65 -7.32
C ARG A 124 -5.59 9.22 -5.87
N TYR A 125 -4.67 8.44 -5.36
CA TYR A 125 -4.70 7.90 -4.00
C TYR A 125 -4.04 8.89 -3.04
N ASP A 126 -4.70 9.21 -1.93
CA ASP A 126 -4.19 10.21 -1.00
C ASP A 126 -2.88 9.73 -0.36
N VAL A 127 -2.91 8.69 0.46
CA VAL A 127 -1.70 8.15 1.11
C VAL A 127 -1.69 6.63 1.01
N THR A 128 -0.54 6.06 0.65
CA THR A 128 -0.33 4.60 0.60
C THR A 128 0.87 4.23 1.48
N LEU A 129 0.70 3.26 2.38
CA LEU A 129 1.79 2.69 3.14
C LEU A 129 2.31 1.44 2.43
N LEU A 130 3.64 1.39 2.27
CA LEU A 130 4.29 0.25 1.66
C LEU A 130 5.17 -0.46 2.69
N ILE A 131 5.23 -1.78 2.58
CA ILE A 131 6.18 -2.59 3.36
C ILE A 131 6.99 -3.41 2.36
N ASN A 132 8.31 -3.27 2.42
CA ASN A 132 9.25 -3.87 1.47
C ASN A 132 8.89 -3.56 0.00
N GLY A 133 8.35 -2.35 -0.24
CA GLY A 133 7.90 -1.87 -1.54
C GLY A 133 6.49 -2.31 -1.96
N LEU A 134 5.81 -3.19 -1.21
CA LEU A 134 4.42 -3.61 -1.50
C LEU A 134 3.40 -2.68 -0.83
N PRO A 135 2.39 -2.19 -1.56
CA PRO A 135 1.32 -1.37 -1.00
C PRO A 135 0.38 -2.24 -0.16
N LEU A 136 0.39 -2.07 1.16
CA LEU A 136 -0.41 -2.88 2.09
C LEU A 136 -1.55 -2.14 2.74
N VAL A 137 -1.45 -0.81 2.88
CA VAL A 137 -2.50 0.02 3.48
C VAL A 137 -2.78 1.22 2.58
N GLN A 138 -4.04 1.43 2.28
CA GLN A 138 -4.51 2.63 1.60
C GLN A 138 -5.26 3.51 2.60
N ILE A 139 -4.89 4.79 2.66
CA ILE A 139 -5.51 5.80 3.51
C ILE A 139 -6.18 6.84 2.62
N GLU A 140 -7.45 7.09 2.85
CA GLU A 140 -8.23 8.11 2.16
C GLU A 140 -8.66 9.19 3.14
N LEU A 141 -8.41 10.43 2.79
CA LEU A 141 -8.63 11.58 3.66
C LEU A 141 -9.76 12.46 3.12
N LYS A 142 -10.54 13.02 4.04
CA LYS A 142 -11.52 14.06 3.75
C LYS A 142 -11.31 15.22 4.70
N ARG A 143 -11.64 16.40 4.25
CA ARG A 143 -11.60 17.60 5.11
C ARG A 143 -12.59 17.47 6.25
N ARG A 144 -12.31 18.15 7.33
CA ARG A 144 -13.21 18.27 8.49
C ARG A 144 -14.60 18.75 8.06
N GLY A 145 -15.64 18.14 8.62
CA GLY A 145 -17.05 18.46 8.31
C GLY A 145 -17.63 17.66 7.15
N ILE A 146 -16.84 16.85 6.44
CA ILE A 146 -17.33 15.88 5.47
C ILE A 146 -17.62 14.55 6.18
N ASP A 147 -18.73 13.90 5.81
CA ASP A 147 -19.06 12.58 6.34
C ASP A 147 -17.99 11.56 5.88
N ILE A 148 -17.44 10.85 6.84
CA ILE A 148 -16.43 9.79 6.59
C ILE A 148 -16.92 8.70 5.61
N LYS A 149 -18.24 8.54 5.49
CA LYS A 149 -18.86 7.65 4.51
C LYS A 149 -18.49 7.99 3.06
N GLU A 150 -18.21 9.25 2.77
CA GLU A 150 -17.76 9.66 1.44
C GLU A 150 -16.38 9.08 1.11
N ALA A 151 -15.45 9.05 2.08
CA ALA A 151 -14.16 8.40 1.92
C ALA A 151 -14.30 6.90 1.70
N VAL A 152 -15.18 6.23 2.45
CA VAL A 152 -15.47 4.80 2.24
C VAL A 152 -16.01 4.54 0.84
N ASN A 153 -16.95 5.35 0.35
CA ASN A 153 -17.50 5.24 -1.01
C ASN A 153 -16.41 5.44 -2.08
N GLN A 154 -15.44 6.30 -1.82
CA GLN A 154 -14.29 6.52 -2.70
C GLN A 154 -13.39 5.29 -2.77
N VAL A 155 -13.06 4.69 -1.64
CA VAL A 155 -12.30 3.44 -1.56
C VAL A 155 -13.04 2.30 -2.30
N MET A 156 -14.36 2.16 -2.10
CA MET A 156 -15.17 1.16 -2.80
C MET A 156 -15.09 1.33 -4.33
N ARG A 157 -15.12 2.57 -4.80
CA ARG A 157 -15.00 2.89 -6.23
C ARG A 157 -13.61 2.54 -6.76
N TYR A 158 -12.53 2.86 -6.03
CA TYR A 158 -11.17 2.52 -6.40
C TYR A 158 -10.97 1.00 -6.48
N LYS A 159 -11.44 0.28 -5.48
CA LYS A 159 -11.38 -1.19 -5.46
C LYS A 159 -12.01 -1.81 -6.70
N LYS A 160 -13.18 -1.31 -7.11
CA LYS A 160 -13.92 -1.85 -8.25
C LYS A 160 -13.24 -1.59 -9.61
N HIS A 161 -12.45 -0.51 -9.73
CA HIS A 161 -12.06 -0.01 -11.04
C HIS A 161 -10.56 0.21 -11.24
N SER A 162 -9.75 0.23 -10.17
CA SER A 162 -8.37 0.73 -10.26
C SER A 162 -7.33 -0.12 -9.54
N TYR A 163 -7.72 -1.02 -8.65
CA TYR A 163 -6.77 -1.87 -7.95
C TYR A 163 -6.33 -3.04 -8.84
N ASN A 164 -5.28 -2.81 -9.60
CA ASN A 164 -4.63 -3.78 -10.46
C ASN A 164 -3.17 -3.99 -10.04
N GLY A 165 -2.55 -5.05 -10.53
CA GLY A 165 -1.13 -5.29 -10.30
C GLY A 165 -0.79 -5.40 -8.82
N LEU A 166 0.22 -4.65 -8.36
CA LEU A 166 0.67 -4.66 -6.97
C LEU A 166 -0.38 -4.12 -5.98
N TYR A 167 -1.35 -3.30 -6.40
CA TYR A 167 -2.43 -2.83 -5.53
C TYR A 167 -3.37 -3.94 -5.04
N HIS A 168 -3.31 -5.15 -5.61
CA HIS A 168 -3.98 -6.33 -5.05
C HIS A 168 -3.42 -6.74 -3.67
N PHE A 169 -2.24 -6.26 -3.30
CA PHE A 169 -1.65 -6.52 -1.99
C PHE A 169 -2.20 -5.63 -0.87
N ILE A 170 -3.01 -4.62 -1.18
CA ILE A 170 -3.67 -3.82 -0.14
C ILE A 170 -4.55 -4.74 0.72
N GLN A 171 -4.27 -4.78 2.03
CA GLN A 171 -4.98 -5.61 3.01
C GLN A 171 -5.92 -4.79 3.87
N THR A 172 -5.61 -3.51 4.06
CA THR A 172 -6.37 -2.64 4.97
C THR A 172 -6.62 -1.29 4.33
N PHE A 173 -7.82 -0.79 4.54
CA PHE A 173 -8.19 0.58 4.24
C PHE A 173 -8.35 1.36 5.53
N VAL A 174 -7.87 2.59 5.52
CA VAL A 174 -8.09 3.59 6.58
C VAL A 174 -8.75 4.79 5.95
N VAL A 175 -9.76 5.34 6.59
CA VAL A 175 -10.45 6.56 6.15
C VAL A 175 -10.52 7.54 7.31
N SER A 176 -10.26 8.82 7.06
CA SER A 176 -10.30 9.85 8.10
C SER A 176 -10.78 11.17 7.56
N ASN A 177 -11.45 11.95 8.43
CA ASN A 177 -11.82 13.34 8.16
C ASN A 177 -11.19 14.31 9.20
N GLY A 178 -10.16 13.84 9.92
CA GLY A 178 -9.50 14.61 10.96
C GLY A 178 -10.26 14.69 12.29
N VAL A 179 -11.45 14.10 12.37
CA VAL A 179 -12.26 13.95 13.60
C VAL A 179 -12.49 12.48 13.87
N ASP A 180 -13.07 11.80 12.88
CA ASP A 180 -13.31 10.37 12.91
C ASP A 180 -12.29 9.66 12.03
N THR A 181 -11.80 8.53 12.50
CA THR A 181 -10.99 7.63 11.72
C THR A 181 -11.59 6.23 11.79
N LYS A 182 -11.77 5.61 10.65
CA LYS A 182 -12.22 4.21 10.55
C LYS A 182 -11.24 3.38 9.75
N TYR A 183 -11.21 2.10 10.04
CA TYR A 183 -10.44 1.12 9.28
C TYR A 183 -11.28 -0.11 8.98
N PHE A 184 -10.96 -0.79 7.90
CA PHE A 184 -11.61 -2.03 7.50
C PHE A 184 -10.68 -2.86 6.61
N ALA A 185 -10.88 -4.18 6.69
CA ALA A 185 -10.11 -5.11 5.88
C ALA A 185 -10.54 -5.07 4.40
N ASN A 186 -9.57 -5.24 3.50
CA ASN A 186 -9.87 -5.57 2.12
C ASN A 186 -10.38 -7.02 2.01
N SER A 187 -11.19 -7.31 1.02
CA SER A 187 -11.71 -8.66 0.74
C SER A 187 -12.03 -8.80 -0.75
N ASP A 188 -12.16 -10.01 -1.24
CA ASP A 188 -12.59 -10.26 -2.63
C ASP A 188 -14.09 -9.94 -2.85
N LYS A 189 -14.84 -9.79 -1.76
CA LYS A 189 -16.26 -9.42 -1.78
C LYS A 189 -16.45 -7.90 -1.76
N GLU A 190 -17.68 -7.47 -1.90
CA GLU A 190 -18.06 -6.07 -1.73
C GLU A 190 -17.76 -5.60 -0.30
N LEU A 191 -17.20 -4.40 -0.20
CA LEU A 191 -16.92 -3.77 1.09
C LEU A 191 -18.22 -3.20 1.65
N LEU A 192 -18.51 -3.52 2.91
CA LEU A 192 -19.69 -3.02 3.60
C LEU A 192 -19.28 -1.98 4.64
N TYR A 193 -19.90 -0.81 4.60
CA TYR A 193 -19.65 0.26 5.58
C TYR A 193 -19.86 -0.21 7.02
N SER A 194 -20.81 -1.12 7.26
CA SER A 194 -21.08 -1.71 8.58
C SER A 194 -19.90 -2.52 9.16
N LEU A 195 -18.92 -2.89 8.31
CA LEU A 195 -17.70 -3.60 8.73
C LEU A 195 -16.51 -2.64 8.94
N ALA A 196 -16.73 -1.35 8.88
CA ALA A 196 -15.72 -0.35 9.19
C ALA A 196 -15.76 -0.01 10.69
N PHE A 197 -14.66 -0.25 11.39
CA PHE A 197 -14.51 -0.02 12.82
C PHE A 197 -13.88 1.33 13.08
N PHE A 198 -14.28 2.00 14.17
CA PHE A 198 -13.61 3.19 14.62
C PHE A 198 -12.21 2.87 15.11
N TRP A 199 -11.30 3.73 14.78
CA TRP A 199 -9.97 3.74 15.37
C TRP A 199 -10.02 4.62 16.60
N THR A 200 -10.05 4.01 17.76
CA THR A 200 -10.11 4.73 19.04
C THR A 200 -8.72 5.02 19.56
#